data_a403808991f66ab50fde66adb4c96043
#
_entry.id   a403808991f66ab50fde66adb4c96043
#
_cell.length_a   1.000
_cell.length_b   1.000
_cell.length_c   1.000
_cell.angle_alpha   90.00
_cell.angle_beta   90.00
_cell.angle_gamma   90.00
#
_symmetry.space_group_name_H-M   'P 1'
#
loop_
_entity.id
_entity.type
_entity.pdbx_description
1 polymer ?
#
loop_
_entity_poly.entity_id
_entity_poly.type
_entity_poly.pdbx_seq_one_letter_code
_entity_poly.pdbx_strand_id
1 'polypeptide(L)'
;MKKIKLNTTALLKPFKYHNKIKDILLNKINNSYNDNLNVKNDYYGDEIHRLDWSKNLDYNREWVKLIKPKLEEHFNECALDLNYQNCEVRGMWYQQYKKNNTHGWHTHGENYTGVYYLEFPKSSPKTELIDQYNIHKKITINAKEGDIVIFPSFIIHRAPKIINDIRKTIISFNLQFNLVNPSIFSTIDSL
;
A
#
# COMPACT_ATOMS: atom_id res chain seq x y z
N MET A 1 -4.11 30.30 -15.24
CA MET A 1 -3.11 29.59 -14.41
C MET A 1 -2.31 28.65 -15.31
N LYS A 2 -0.99 28.69 -15.26
CA LYS A 2 -0.11 27.78 -16.02
C LYS A 2 0.14 26.53 -15.18
N LYS A 3 -0.09 25.33 -15.73
CA LYS A 3 0.24 24.05 -15.08
C LYS A 3 1.64 23.61 -15.52
N ILE A 4 2.45 23.17 -14.57
CA ILE A 4 3.78 22.59 -14.83
C ILE A 4 3.67 21.09 -14.57
N LYS A 5 4.09 20.27 -15.53
CA LYS A 5 4.14 18.83 -15.38
C LYS A 5 5.34 18.43 -14.54
N LEU A 6 5.11 17.71 -13.45
CA LEU A 6 6.14 17.05 -12.65
C LEU A 6 5.99 15.53 -12.80
N ASN A 7 7.10 14.85 -13.01
CA ASN A 7 7.08 13.38 -12.99
C ASN A 7 7.13 12.90 -11.54
N THR A 8 6.35 11.85 -11.26
CA THR A 8 6.39 11.17 -9.97
C THR A 8 6.60 9.68 -10.18
N THR A 9 7.19 9.00 -9.22
CA THR A 9 7.59 7.60 -9.31
C THR A 9 6.80 6.76 -8.31
N ALA A 10 6.32 5.61 -8.77
CA ALA A 10 5.87 4.52 -7.90
C ALA A 10 6.87 3.37 -8.01
N LEU A 11 7.19 2.72 -6.89
CA LEU A 11 8.02 1.52 -6.85
C LEU A 11 7.13 0.29 -6.76
N LEU A 12 7.43 -0.73 -7.56
CA LEU A 12 6.83 -2.06 -7.48
C LEU A 12 7.96 -3.09 -7.33
N LYS A 13 8.01 -3.77 -6.19
CA LYS A 13 9.13 -4.66 -5.85
C LYS A 13 8.61 -5.94 -5.18
N PRO A 14 9.13 -7.14 -5.56
CA PRO A 14 8.79 -8.39 -4.86
C PRO A 14 9.26 -8.34 -3.41
N PHE A 15 8.43 -8.82 -2.48
CA PHE A 15 8.80 -8.92 -1.07
C PHE A 15 9.54 -10.23 -0.81
N LYS A 16 10.83 -10.16 -0.55
CA LYS A 16 11.72 -11.33 -0.43
C LYS A 16 11.31 -12.36 0.64
N TYR A 17 10.53 -11.94 1.64
CA TYR A 17 10.06 -12.81 2.71
C TYR A 17 8.70 -13.46 2.43
N HIS A 18 8.02 -13.12 1.34
CA HIS A 18 6.63 -13.51 1.06
C HIS A 18 6.39 -15.02 1.27
N ASN A 19 7.13 -15.86 0.54
CA ASN A 19 6.93 -17.32 0.57
C ASN A 19 7.18 -17.96 1.96
N LYS A 20 8.02 -17.31 2.78
CA LYS A 20 8.36 -17.81 4.12
C LYS A 20 7.30 -17.48 5.17
N ILE A 21 6.55 -16.38 4.97
CA ILE A 21 5.69 -15.84 6.03
C ILE A 21 4.21 -15.82 5.67
N LYS A 22 3.85 -15.99 4.40
CA LYS A 22 2.48 -15.83 3.90
C LYS A 22 1.46 -16.58 4.75
N ASP A 23 1.63 -17.89 4.90
CA ASP A 23 0.62 -18.74 5.57
C ASP A 23 0.50 -18.44 7.06
N ILE A 24 1.65 -18.20 7.73
CA ILE A 24 1.67 -17.83 9.14
C ILE A 24 1.00 -16.46 9.34
N LEU A 25 1.27 -15.53 8.44
CA LEU A 25 0.73 -14.17 8.50
C LEU A 25 -0.79 -14.18 8.26
N LEU A 26 -1.25 -14.91 7.24
CA LEU A 26 -2.68 -15.10 6.97
C LEU A 26 -3.39 -15.75 8.14
N ASN A 27 -2.81 -16.77 8.77
CA ASN A 27 -3.37 -17.40 9.94
C ASN A 27 -3.52 -16.40 11.11
N LYS A 28 -2.49 -15.60 11.40
CA LYS A 28 -2.56 -14.56 12.45
C LYS A 28 -3.63 -13.49 12.14
N ILE A 29 -3.75 -13.05 10.88
CA ILE A 29 -4.78 -12.11 10.44
C ILE A 29 -6.18 -12.74 10.59
N ASN A 30 -6.37 -13.97 10.14
CA ASN A 30 -7.67 -14.64 10.19
C ASN A 30 -8.14 -14.90 11.62
N ASN A 31 -7.23 -15.09 12.56
CA ASN A 31 -7.50 -15.31 13.98
C ASN A 31 -7.44 -14.02 14.82
N SER A 32 -7.27 -12.86 14.22
CA SER A 32 -7.33 -11.59 14.96
C SER A 32 -8.78 -11.29 15.37
N TYR A 33 -8.94 -10.75 16.59
CA TYR A 33 -10.23 -10.43 17.18
C TYR A 33 -10.49 -8.93 17.14
N ASN A 34 -11.76 -8.55 17.19
CA ASN A 34 -12.22 -7.15 17.22
C ASN A 34 -11.87 -6.33 15.97
N ASP A 35 -11.91 -6.95 14.82
CA ASP A 35 -11.81 -6.22 13.55
C ASP A 35 -13.16 -5.66 13.13
N ASN A 36 -13.14 -4.59 12.38
CA ASN A 36 -14.35 -4.07 11.75
C ASN A 36 -14.77 -4.98 10.61
N LEU A 37 -15.97 -5.53 10.69
CA LEU A 37 -16.56 -6.41 9.68
C LEU A 37 -17.57 -5.67 8.81
N ASN A 38 -17.59 -5.98 7.51
CA ASN A 38 -18.55 -5.43 6.54
C ASN A 38 -18.61 -3.89 6.59
N VAL A 39 -17.42 -3.28 6.58
CA VAL A 39 -17.28 -1.83 6.65
C VAL A 39 -17.84 -1.20 5.39
N LYS A 40 -18.72 -0.23 5.57
CA LYS A 40 -19.29 0.61 4.50
C LYS A 40 -19.00 2.07 4.77
N ASN A 41 -18.66 2.79 3.73
CA ASN A 41 -18.52 4.24 3.77
C ASN A 41 -19.04 4.82 2.45
N ASP A 42 -20.22 5.40 2.49
CA ASP A 42 -20.89 5.90 1.29
C ASP A 42 -20.15 7.09 0.64
N TYR A 43 -19.46 7.89 1.43
CA TYR A 43 -18.68 9.03 0.93
C TYR A 43 -17.52 8.59 0.00
N TYR A 44 -16.81 7.52 0.36
CA TYR A 44 -15.74 6.96 -0.47
C TYR A 44 -16.22 5.81 -1.36
N GLY A 45 -17.43 5.32 -1.16
CA GLY A 45 -17.96 4.13 -1.86
C GLY A 45 -17.30 2.84 -1.39
N ASP A 46 -16.96 2.74 -0.10
CA ASP A 46 -16.28 1.57 0.45
C ASP A 46 -17.26 0.46 0.79
N GLU A 47 -16.87 -0.76 0.42
CA GLU A 47 -17.45 -2.02 0.90
C GLU A 47 -16.30 -2.99 1.18
N ILE A 48 -15.84 -3.11 2.42
CA ILE A 48 -14.69 -3.92 2.81
C ILE A 48 -15.15 -5.03 3.77
N HIS A 49 -14.83 -6.29 3.47
CA HIS A 49 -15.28 -7.42 4.29
C HIS A 49 -14.69 -7.41 5.69
N ARG A 50 -13.36 -7.22 5.82
CA ARG A 50 -12.67 -7.09 7.11
C ARG A 50 -11.59 -6.01 7.02
N LEU A 51 -11.50 -5.20 8.07
CA LEU A 51 -10.61 -4.07 8.13
C LEU A 51 -10.19 -3.82 9.59
N ASP A 52 -8.91 -3.65 9.85
CA ASP A 52 -8.40 -3.27 11.18
C ASP A 52 -7.77 -1.86 11.21
N TRP A 53 -8.20 -0.98 10.31
CA TRP A 53 -7.69 0.40 10.20
C TRP A 53 -7.83 1.20 11.50
N SER A 54 -8.86 0.99 12.29
CA SER A 54 -9.03 1.65 13.60
C SER A 54 -7.88 1.38 14.58
N LYS A 55 -7.07 0.35 14.31
CA LYS A 55 -5.88 -0.04 15.08
C LYS A 55 -4.57 0.23 14.34
N ASN A 56 -4.56 1.06 13.29
CA ASN A 56 -3.41 1.22 12.40
C ASN A 56 -2.10 1.64 13.10
N LEU A 57 -2.19 2.30 14.26
CA LEU A 57 -1.06 2.71 15.11
C LEU A 57 -0.71 1.69 16.20
N ASP A 58 -1.52 0.65 16.41
CA ASP A 58 -1.20 -0.41 17.37
C ASP A 58 -0.26 -1.43 16.75
N TYR A 59 1.02 -1.26 16.96
CA TYR A 59 2.06 -2.18 16.48
C TYR A 59 2.21 -3.44 17.35
N ASN A 60 1.44 -3.59 18.44
CA ASN A 60 1.47 -4.77 19.30
C ASN A 60 0.60 -5.93 18.78
N ARG A 61 -0.19 -5.72 17.72
CA ARG A 61 -0.94 -6.79 17.07
C ARG A 61 -0.01 -7.91 16.59
N GLU A 62 -0.38 -9.16 16.83
CA GLU A 62 0.49 -10.32 16.59
C GLU A 62 0.95 -10.46 15.12
N TRP A 63 0.09 -10.13 14.17
CA TRP A 63 0.45 -10.14 12.78
C TRP A 63 1.42 -9.00 12.42
N VAL A 64 1.30 -7.84 13.08
CA VAL A 64 2.19 -6.68 12.88
C VAL A 64 3.58 -6.98 13.43
N LYS A 65 3.68 -7.51 14.65
CA LYS A 65 4.97 -7.92 15.25
C LYS A 65 5.76 -8.87 14.35
N LEU A 66 5.04 -9.79 13.67
CA LEU A 66 5.67 -10.75 12.75
C LEU A 66 6.28 -10.09 11.52
N ILE A 67 5.55 -9.15 10.90
CA ILE A 67 5.93 -8.65 9.57
C ILE A 67 6.65 -7.30 9.60
N LYS A 68 6.33 -6.42 10.56
CA LYS A 68 6.84 -5.04 10.60
C LYS A 68 8.36 -4.94 10.46
N PRO A 69 9.19 -5.71 11.19
CA PRO A 69 10.65 -5.61 11.04
C PRO A 69 11.14 -5.94 9.63
N LYS A 70 10.48 -6.89 8.96
CA LYS A 70 10.81 -7.30 7.59
C LYS A 70 10.36 -6.28 6.54
N LEU A 71 9.25 -5.61 6.81
CA LEU A 71 8.76 -4.51 5.96
C LEU A 71 9.65 -3.26 6.13
N GLU A 72 10.09 -2.95 7.34
CA GLU A 72 11.00 -1.82 7.59
C GLU A 72 12.33 -2.00 6.84
N GLU A 73 12.88 -3.22 6.80
CA GLU A 73 14.04 -3.53 5.96
C GLU A 73 13.75 -3.24 4.49
N HIS A 74 12.62 -3.73 3.97
CA HIS A 74 12.20 -3.50 2.59
C HIS A 74 11.96 -2.01 2.28
N PHE A 75 11.34 -1.28 3.20
CA PHE A 75 11.06 0.15 3.02
C PHE A 75 12.31 1.00 3.06
N ASN A 76 13.31 0.64 3.85
CA ASN A 76 14.61 1.33 3.86
C ASN A 76 15.36 1.11 2.53
N GLU A 77 15.31 -0.09 1.94
CA GLU A 77 15.80 -0.30 0.57
C GLU A 77 15.07 0.60 -0.44
N CYS A 78 13.74 0.70 -0.35
CA CYS A 78 12.93 1.56 -1.22
C CYS A 78 13.21 3.05 -1.00
N ALA A 79 13.50 3.47 0.24
CA ALA A 79 13.88 4.84 0.54
C ALA A 79 15.14 5.25 -0.23
N LEU A 80 16.16 4.40 -0.26
CA LEU A 80 17.38 4.63 -1.03
C LEU A 80 17.11 4.72 -2.53
N ASP A 81 16.25 3.83 -3.07
CA ASP A 81 15.84 3.86 -4.48
C ASP A 81 15.11 5.16 -4.86
N LEU A 82 14.50 5.84 -3.90
CA LEU A 82 13.80 7.13 -4.04
C LEU A 82 14.63 8.34 -3.58
N ASN A 83 15.92 8.15 -3.33
CA ASN A 83 16.86 9.18 -2.87
C ASN A 83 16.56 9.76 -1.48
N TYR A 84 16.00 8.95 -0.57
CA TYR A 84 15.87 9.26 0.84
C TYR A 84 16.82 8.40 1.67
N GLN A 85 17.13 8.84 2.90
CA GLN A 85 18.04 8.10 3.79
C GLN A 85 17.34 6.99 4.56
N ASN A 86 16.08 7.21 4.96
CA ASN A 86 15.33 6.25 5.77
C ASN A 86 13.82 6.39 5.57
N CYS A 87 13.11 5.39 6.08
CA CYS A 87 11.66 5.31 6.05
C CYS A 87 11.12 4.97 7.44
N GLU A 88 10.07 5.66 7.86
CA GLU A 88 9.32 5.39 9.07
C GLU A 88 7.91 4.93 8.74
N VAL A 89 7.45 3.85 9.38
CA VAL A 89 6.06 3.37 9.27
C VAL A 89 5.17 4.20 10.19
N ARG A 90 4.24 4.95 9.62
CA ARG A 90 3.29 5.84 10.31
C ARG A 90 1.91 5.23 10.52
N GLY A 91 1.65 4.08 9.94
CA GLY A 91 0.43 3.32 10.12
C GLY A 91 0.47 2.04 9.29
N MET A 92 -0.18 1.00 9.78
CA MET A 92 -0.25 -0.29 9.11
C MET A 92 -1.56 -0.99 9.44
N TRP A 93 -2.27 -1.48 8.42
CA TRP A 93 -3.52 -2.22 8.60
C TRP A 93 -3.71 -3.23 7.48
N TYR A 94 -4.51 -4.26 7.72
CA TYR A 94 -4.93 -5.16 6.66
C TYR A 94 -6.34 -4.87 6.17
N GLN A 95 -6.62 -5.32 4.97
CA GLN A 95 -7.94 -5.30 4.34
C GLN A 95 -8.18 -6.66 3.67
N GLN A 96 -9.32 -7.26 3.98
CA GLN A 96 -9.79 -8.46 3.27
C GLN A 96 -11.04 -8.12 2.48
N TYR A 97 -11.02 -8.56 1.23
CA TYR A 97 -12.10 -8.34 0.27
C TYR A 97 -12.63 -9.68 -0.22
N LYS A 98 -13.94 -9.74 -0.45
CA LYS A 98 -14.66 -10.82 -1.12
C LYS A 98 -15.43 -10.25 -2.32
N LYS A 99 -16.23 -11.09 -2.99
CA LYS A 99 -17.11 -10.67 -4.07
C LYS A 99 -17.94 -9.44 -3.66
N ASN A 100 -18.05 -8.48 -4.57
CA ASN A 100 -18.69 -7.18 -4.43
C ASN A 100 -17.94 -6.15 -3.56
N ASN A 101 -16.91 -6.52 -2.85
CA ASN A 101 -16.15 -5.55 -2.06
C ASN A 101 -15.25 -4.65 -2.93
N THR A 102 -15.05 -3.43 -2.44
CA THR A 102 -14.28 -2.36 -3.07
C THR A 102 -13.76 -1.40 -2.02
N HIS A 103 -12.72 -0.65 -2.34
CA HIS A 103 -12.31 0.55 -1.61
C HIS A 103 -12.27 1.70 -2.61
N GLY A 104 -13.04 2.75 -2.37
CA GLY A 104 -13.26 3.85 -3.30
C GLY A 104 -12.02 4.72 -3.54
N TRP A 105 -12.20 5.79 -4.31
CA TRP A 105 -11.13 6.73 -4.62
C TRP A 105 -10.76 7.56 -3.39
N HIS A 106 -9.49 7.52 -2.97
CA HIS A 106 -8.98 8.24 -1.79
C HIS A 106 -7.50 8.60 -1.91
N THR A 107 -6.98 9.33 -0.94
CA THR A 107 -5.58 9.70 -0.74
C THR A 107 -5.21 9.52 0.74
N HIS A 108 -3.93 9.67 1.09
CA HIS A 108 -3.43 9.62 2.46
C HIS A 108 -2.67 10.89 2.84
N GLY A 109 -2.40 11.08 4.14
CA GLY A 109 -1.80 12.30 4.67
C GLY A 109 -0.28 12.31 4.77
N GLU A 110 0.36 11.13 4.85
CA GLU A 110 1.82 10.99 4.90
C GLU A 110 2.43 11.24 3.52
N ASN A 111 3.78 11.27 3.38
CA ASN A 111 4.37 11.55 2.07
C ASN A 111 4.30 10.36 1.10
N TYR A 112 4.29 9.11 1.62
CA TYR A 112 4.11 7.90 0.81
C TYR A 112 3.11 6.94 1.46
N THR A 113 2.48 6.14 0.62
CA THR A 113 1.60 5.03 1.00
C THR A 113 1.90 3.82 0.13
N GLY A 114 1.37 2.68 0.49
CA GLY A 114 1.53 1.50 -0.34
C GLY A 114 0.72 0.30 0.11
N VAL A 115 0.88 -0.75 -0.68
CA VAL A 115 0.13 -2.00 -0.54
C VAL A 115 1.07 -3.19 -0.72
N TYR A 116 1.05 -4.11 0.25
CA TYR A 116 1.58 -5.45 0.10
C TYR A 116 0.45 -6.43 -0.26
N TYR A 117 0.58 -7.11 -1.40
CA TYR A 117 -0.39 -8.07 -1.91
C TYR A 117 -0.13 -9.45 -1.30
N LEU A 118 -0.66 -9.65 -0.07
CA LEU A 118 -0.40 -10.87 0.72
C LEU A 118 -1.10 -12.11 0.15
N GLU A 119 -2.39 -11.99 -0.21
CA GLU A 119 -3.18 -13.00 -0.89
C GLU A 119 -3.85 -12.33 -2.09
N PHE A 120 -3.41 -12.70 -3.28
CA PHE A 120 -3.79 -11.98 -4.49
C PHE A 120 -4.00 -12.94 -5.66
N PRO A 121 -5.16 -13.65 -5.71
CA PRO A 121 -5.50 -14.52 -6.83
C PRO A 121 -5.36 -13.81 -8.18
N LYS A 122 -4.99 -14.55 -9.23
CA LYS A 122 -4.75 -13.98 -10.58
C LYS A 122 -5.96 -13.21 -11.15
N SER A 123 -7.17 -13.58 -10.74
CA SER A 123 -8.42 -12.89 -11.13
C SER A 123 -8.75 -11.67 -10.28
N SER A 124 -7.92 -11.31 -9.30
CA SER A 124 -8.14 -10.13 -8.46
C SER A 124 -8.01 -8.85 -9.29
N PRO A 125 -8.92 -7.88 -9.13
CA PRO A 125 -8.75 -6.57 -9.71
C PRO A 125 -7.54 -5.88 -9.08
N LYS A 126 -6.74 -5.25 -9.94
CA LYS A 126 -5.51 -4.57 -9.57
C LYS A 126 -5.80 -3.16 -9.04
N THR A 127 -4.91 -2.65 -8.19
CA THR A 127 -4.98 -1.26 -7.72
C THR A 127 -4.91 -0.30 -8.91
N GLU A 128 -5.82 0.66 -8.93
CA GLU A 128 -5.88 1.73 -9.93
C GLU A 128 -5.46 3.06 -9.30
N LEU A 129 -4.67 3.83 -10.04
CA LEU A 129 -4.25 5.19 -9.71
C LEU A 129 -4.84 6.15 -10.76
N ILE A 130 -5.06 7.41 -10.39
CA ILE A 130 -5.36 8.48 -11.34
C ILE A 130 -4.04 9.13 -11.78
N ASP A 131 -3.86 9.27 -13.09
CA ASP A 131 -2.74 10.02 -13.65
C ASP A 131 -2.83 11.49 -13.20
N GLN A 132 -1.83 11.97 -12.46
CA GLN A 132 -1.84 13.32 -11.87
C GLN A 132 -1.85 14.44 -12.94
N TYR A 133 -1.36 14.14 -14.11
CA TYR A 133 -1.35 15.09 -15.23
C TYR A 133 -2.64 15.03 -16.06
N ASN A 134 -3.22 13.85 -16.20
CA ASN A 134 -4.47 13.63 -16.94
C ASN A 134 -5.48 12.85 -16.07
N ILE A 135 -6.33 13.58 -15.36
CA ILE A 135 -7.33 13.01 -14.43
C ILE A 135 -8.36 12.07 -15.09
N HIS A 136 -8.43 12.07 -16.42
CA HIS A 136 -9.29 11.14 -17.16
C HIS A 136 -8.57 9.81 -17.48
N LYS A 137 -7.29 9.69 -17.14
CA LYS A 137 -6.49 8.49 -17.38
C LYS A 137 -6.27 7.72 -16.08
N LYS A 138 -6.59 6.43 -16.10
CA LYS A 138 -6.25 5.50 -15.04
C LYS A 138 -4.95 4.76 -15.36
N ILE A 139 -4.15 4.55 -14.33
CA ILE A 139 -2.95 3.72 -14.36
C ILE A 139 -3.23 2.49 -13.50
N THR A 140 -3.14 1.30 -14.07
CA THR A 140 -3.33 0.04 -13.35
C THR A 140 -1.98 -0.53 -12.93
N ILE A 141 -1.80 -0.78 -11.63
CA ILE A 141 -0.56 -1.38 -11.11
C ILE A 141 -0.52 -2.86 -11.46
N ASN A 142 0.46 -3.26 -12.27
CA ASN A 142 0.60 -4.66 -12.70
C ASN A 142 1.28 -5.53 -11.63
N ALA A 143 0.77 -5.49 -10.41
CA ALA A 143 1.23 -6.30 -9.29
C ALA A 143 0.74 -7.75 -9.39
N LYS A 144 1.48 -8.63 -8.73
CA LYS A 144 1.13 -10.03 -8.45
C LYS A 144 1.20 -10.31 -6.95
N GLU A 145 0.75 -11.47 -6.54
CA GLU A 145 0.90 -11.92 -5.15
C GLU A 145 2.37 -11.89 -4.73
N GLY A 146 2.63 -11.38 -3.54
CA GLY A 146 3.97 -11.20 -3.00
C GLY A 146 4.64 -9.87 -3.35
N ASP A 147 4.07 -9.06 -4.22
CA ASP A 147 4.62 -7.75 -4.53
C ASP A 147 4.22 -6.69 -3.48
N ILE A 148 5.05 -5.68 -3.35
CA ILE A 148 4.77 -4.45 -2.63
C ILE A 148 4.84 -3.29 -3.62
N VAL A 149 3.81 -2.44 -3.63
CA VAL A 149 3.81 -1.17 -4.33
C VAL A 149 3.88 -0.02 -3.33
N ILE A 150 4.70 0.99 -3.63
CA ILE A 150 4.84 2.24 -2.86
C ILE A 150 4.70 3.40 -3.83
N PHE A 151 3.90 4.41 -3.48
CA PHE A 151 3.68 5.60 -4.31
C PHE A 151 3.38 6.82 -3.44
N PRO A 152 3.57 8.06 -3.95
CA PRO A 152 3.24 9.27 -3.21
C PRO A 152 1.77 9.30 -2.76
N SER A 153 1.54 9.63 -1.51
CA SER A 153 0.22 9.53 -0.86
C SER A 153 -0.85 10.45 -1.43
N PHE A 154 -0.44 11.54 -2.08
CA PHE A 154 -1.37 12.46 -2.76
C PHE A 154 -1.95 11.90 -4.07
N ILE A 155 -1.43 10.79 -4.59
CA ILE A 155 -1.98 10.15 -5.79
C ILE A 155 -3.31 9.48 -5.44
N ILE A 156 -4.37 9.93 -6.11
CA ILE A 156 -5.71 9.37 -5.94
C ILE A 156 -5.70 7.91 -6.43
N HIS A 157 -6.16 7.00 -5.59
CA HIS A 157 -6.14 5.57 -5.90
C HIS A 157 -7.34 4.82 -5.31
N ARG A 158 -7.55 3.60 -5.79
CA ARG A 158 -8.61 2.71 -5.30
C ARG A 158 -8.27 1.23 -5.43
N ALA A 159 -9.02 0.39 -4.71
CA ALA A 159 -9.15 -1.03 -4.99
C ALA A 159 -10.50 -1.26 -5.71
N PRO A 160 -10.51 -1.59 -7.01
CA PRO A 160 -11.74 -1.79 -7.76
C PRO A 160 -12.56 -2.97 -7.23
N LYS A 161 -13.87 -2.96 -7.53
CA LYS A 161 -14.83 -3.96 -7.10
C LYS A 161 -14.45 -5.37 -7.56
N ILE A 162 -14.47 -6.33 -6.63
CA ILE A 162 -14.26 -7.74 -6.92
C ILE A 162 -15.54 -8.33 -7.49
N ILE A 163 -15.46 -8.86 -8.71
CA ILE A 163 -16.61 -9.47 -9.40
C ILE A 163 -16.67 -10.99 -9.25
N ASN A 164 -15.51 -11.63 -9.05
CA ASN A 164 -15.39 -13.08 -8.94
C ASN A 164 -15.54 -13.53 -7.48
N ASP A 165 -15.86 -14.81 -7.28
CA ASP A 165 -15.91 -15.41 -5.95
C ASP A 165 -14.49 -15.80 -5.48
N ILE A 166 -13.76 -14.80 -5.02
CA ILE A 166 -12.40 -14.91 -4.50
C ILE A 166 -12.28 -14.16 -3.18
N ARG A 167 -11.24 -14.51 -2.39
CA ARG A 167 -10.74 -13.68 -1.30
C ARG A 167 -9.43 -13.02 -1.72
N LYS A 168 -9.31 -11.73 -1.43
CA LYS A 168 -8.10 -10.93 -1.59
C LYS A 168 -7.74 -10.36 -0.22
N THR A 169 -6.49 -10.52 0.21
CA THR A 169 -5.96 -9.92 1.44
C THR A 169 -4.76 -9.06 1.11
N ILE A 170 -4.81 -7.81 1.53
CA ILE A 170 -3.70 -6.87 1.41
C ILE A 170 -3.32 -6.31 2.77
N ILE A 171 -2.08 -5.86 2.90
CA ILE A 171 -1.62 -5.02 4.00
C ILE A 171 -1.29 -3.66 3.41
N SER A 172 -1.98 -2.64 3.91
CA SER A 172 -1.73 -1.24 3.57
C SER A 172 -0.91 -0.58 4.65
N PHE A 173 -0.16 0.44 4.27
CA PHE A 173 0.70 1.16 5.19
C PHE A 173 0.87 2.61 4.74
N ASN A 174 1.06 3.50 5.72
CA ASN A 174 1.50 4.87 5.51
C ASN A 174 2.96 4.98 5.90
N LEU A 175 3.74 5.67 5.09
CA LEU A 175 5.18 5.80 5.20
C LEU A 175 5.58 7.26 5.22
N GLN A 176 6.56 7.57 6.07
CA GLN A 176 7.26 8.85 6.06
C GLN A 176 8.71 8.60 5.65
N PHE A 177 9.07 8.97 4.42
CA PHE A 177 10.46 9.01 3.98
C PHE A 177 11.08 10.30 4.45
N ASN A 178 12.21 10.18 5.13
CA ASN A 178 12.88 11.27 5.81
C ASN A 178 14.29 11.47 5.28
N LEU A 179 14.74 12.70 5.32
CA LEU A 179 16.08 13.13 4.97
C LEU A 179 16.46 12.74 3.54
N VAL A 180 16.60 13.72 2.70
CA VAL A 180 17.09 13.53 1.33
C VAL A 180 18.51 12.95 1.37
N ASN A 181 18.79 11.98 0.51
CA ASN A 181 20.15 11.43 0.38
C ASN A 181 21.11 12.50 -0.13
N PRO A 182 22.16 12.90 0.64
CA PRO A 182 23.05 13.99 0.23
C PRO A 182 23.80 13.74 -1.06
N SER A 183 23.97 12.49 -1.47
CA SER A 183 24.68 12.13 -2.70
C SER A 183 24.04 12.71 -3.97
N ILE A 184 22.73 13.02 -3.93
CA ILE A 184 22.07 13.64 -5.09
C ILE A 184 22.54 15.07 -5.32
N PHE A 185 22.93 15.81 -4.29
CA PHE A 185 23.34 17.22 -4.43
C PHE A 185 24.64 17.34 -5.22
N SER A 186 25.61 16.47 -4.97
CA SER A 186 26.86 16.43 -5.73
C SER A 186 26.64 16.14 -7.21
N THR A 187 25.61 15.38 -7.55
CA THR A 187 25.24 15.08 -8.95
C THR A 187 24.51 16.25 -9.62
N ILE A 188 23.62 16.93 -8.88
CA ILE A 188 22.87 18.08 -9.42
C ILE A 188 23.78 19.29 -9.64
N ASP A 189 24.66 19.57 -8.68
CA ASP A 189 25.57 20.72 -8.75
C ASP A 189 26.72 20.53 -9.75
N SER A 190 26.88 19.31 -10.30
CA SER A 190 27.83 18.99 -11.37
C SER A 190 27.25 19.08 -12.78
N LEU A 191 25.95 19.37 -12.93
CA LEU A 191 25.23 19.57 -14.18
C LEU A 191 25.15 21.07 -14.55
#